data_40424f384c5a9b0f0a9f7208532c656d
#
_entry.id   40424f384c5a9b0f0a9f7208532c656d
#
_cell.length_a   1.000
_cell.length_b   1.000
_cell.length_c   1.000
_cell.angle_alpha   90.00
_cell.angle_beta   90.00
_cell.angle_gamma   90.00
#
_symmetry.space_group_name_H-M   'P 1'
#
loop_
_entity.id
_entity.type
_entity.pdbx_description
1 polymer ?
#
loop_
_entity_poly.entity_id
_entity_poly.type
_entity_poly.pdbx_seq_one_letter_code
_entity_poly.pdbx_strand_id
1 'polypeptide(L)'
;MLYQIYESQRTLMEPFVDFAQAAAKLYSNSSSPMGKSPFAQRVSAGYSLVYRLGKDYEKPAFDISSVDADGVSLAIHERVEIDKPFCELRRFKRFTDDLSTLAHLKGQPAVLVVAPLSGHYATLLRDTVKTMLKDHKVYITDWKNARNVPLSDGEFHLDDYVNYVQEFIRHLQAKYGNCHVISVCQPTVPVFGAISLMASRGETTPLSMIMMGGPIDARLSATAVNELATAKPYEWFEKNVIYRVPSNFAGAGRRVYPGFLQHTGFVAMNPDRHATSHYDYFQNLIKGDDASTEAHRKFYDEYNAVLDMDADYYLETIKTVFQEFKLVNGTWEVMSVEGKLEPVKPGDITTTGVMTVEGELDDIAGPGQTRAALDLCSGVPESKKLHLDAIGAGHYGIFSGRRWREIVYPAVKAFILEQNASLTPEAAAPVLAAPNVSAETADTAVAVVESPVKKAAKKSATVAAKTKPVVQAAATPVVAPAATGEIKDTASDSDSATADQSAA
;
A
#
# COMPACT_ATOMS: atom_id res chain seq x y z
N MET A 1 -10.21 -24.22 9.07
CA MET A 1 -10.99 -25.05 8.11
C MET A 1 -11.34 -24.25 6.85
N LEU A 2 -11.97 -23.05 6.94
CA LEU A 2 -12.37 -22.26 5.75
C LEU A 2 -11.17 -21.93 4.83
N TYR A 3 -10.05 -21.49 5.36
CA TYR A 3 -8.85 -21.18 4.55
C TYR A 3 -8.36 -22.42 3.78
N GLN A 4 -8.33 -23.56 4.43
CA GLN A 4 -7.91 -24.81 3.79
C GLN A 4 -8.88 -25.26 2.68
N ILE A 5 -10.20 -25.05 2.89
CA ILE A 5 -11.22 -25.31 1.85
C ILE A 5 -11.01 -24.36 0.67
N TYR A 6 -10.80 -23.09 0.92
CA TYR A 6 -10.52 -22.11 -0.13
C TYR A 6 -9.30 -22.50 -0.98
N GLU A 7 -8.17 -22.84 -0.33
CA GLU A 7 -6.95 -23.26 -1.04
C GLU A 7 -7.16 -24.56 -1.84
N SER A 8 -7.90 -25.52 -1.28
CA SER A 8 -8.23 -26.75 -2.00
C SER A 8 -9.10 -26.48 -3.22
N GLN A 9 -10.10 -25.60 -3.11
CA GLN A 9 -10.93 -25.17 -4.25
C GLN A 9 -10.09 -24.42 -5.30
N ARG A 10 -9.22 -23.52 -4.87
CA ARG A 10 -8.32 -22.79 -5.76
C ARG A 10 -7.44 -23.75 -6.57
N THR A 11 -6.77 -24.68 -5.90
CA THR A 11 -5.92 -25.69 -6.55
C THR A 11 -6.71 -26.56 -7.52
N LEU A 12 -7.95 -26.93 -7.18
CA LEU A 12 -8.82 -27.70 -8.08
C LEU A 12 -9.22 -26.91 -9.33
N MET A 13 -9.40 -25.60 -9.20
CA MET A 13 -9.77 -24.71 -10.31
C MET A 13 -8.60 -24.29 -11.20
N GLU A 14 -7.37 -24.38 -10.72
CA GLU A 14 -6.16 -23.93 -11.43
C GLU A 14 -6.05 -24.48 -12.87
N PRO A 15 -6.25 -25.80 -13.15
CA PRO A 15 -6.20 -26.32 -14.52
C PRO A 15 -7.25 -25.69 -15.46
N PHE A 16 -8.43 -25.32 -14.93
CA PHE A 16 -9.47 -24.64 -15.73
C PHE A 16 -9.10 -23.21 -16.04
N VAL A 17 -8.46 -22.52 -15.11
CA VAL A 17 -7.95 -21.16 -15.27
C VAL A 17 -6.83 -21.14 -16.29
N ASP A 18 -5.90 -22.08 -16.24
CA ASP A 18 -4.81 -22.24 -17.21
C ASP A 18 -5.33 -22.57 -18.61
N PHE A 19 -6.31 -23.48 -18.70
CA PHE A 19 -7.02 -23.74 -19.95
C PHE A 19 -7.66 -22.48 -20.52
N ALA A 20 -8.33 -21.68 -19.69
CA ALA A 20 -8.93 -20.42 -20.13
C ALA A 20 -7.87 -19.45 -20.68
N GLN A 21 -6.71 -19.36 -20.04
CA GLN A 21 -5.60 -18.54 -20.54
C GLN A 21 -5.09 -19.03 -21.90
N ALA A 22 -4.87 -20.32 -22.04
CA ALA A 22 -4.41 -20.91 -23.29
C ALA A 22 -5.43 -20.73 -24.42
N ALA A 23 -6.71 -20.93 -24.12
CA ALA A 23 -7.79 -20.73 -25.08
C ALA A 23 -7.90 -19.25 -25.49
N ALA A 24 -7.83 -18.30 -24.54
CA ALA A 24 -7.81 -16.87 -24.88
C ALA A 24 -6.69 -16.54 -25.85
N LYS A 25 -5.45 -17.01 -25.59
CA LYS A 25 -4.29 -16.81 -26.48
C LYS A 25 -4.49 -17.44 -27.87
N LEU A 26 -5.08 -18.65 -27.93
CA LEU A 26 -5.34 -19.34 -29.18
C LEU A 26 -6.30 -18.56 -30.07
N TYR A 27 -7.43 -18.09 -29.52
CA TYR A 27 -8.46 -17.37 -30.26
C TYR A 27 -8.09 -15.90 -30.53
N SER A 28 -7.13 -15.30 -29.80
CA SER A 28 -6.61 -13.96 -30.08
C SER A 28 -5.46 -13.93 -31.09
N ASN A 29 -4.97 -15.08 -31.54
CA ASN A 29 -3.83 -15.15 -32.45
C ASN A 29 -4.18 -14.55 -33.82
N SER A 30 -3.68 -13.36 -34.09
CA SER A 30 -3.90 -12.61 -35.33
C SER A 30 -3.28 -13.28 -36.57
N SER A 31 -2.34 -14.21 -36.39
CA SER A 31 -1.73 -15.01 -37.47
C SER A 31 -2.65 -16.14 -37.94
N SER A 32 -3.69 -16.47 -37.18
CA SER A 32 -4.69 -17.46 -37.56
C SER A 32 -5.87 -16.81 -38.30
N PRO A 33 -6.34 -17.38 -39.44
CA PRO A 33 -7.56 -16.90 -40.11
C PRO A 33 -8.78 -16.90 -39.17
N MET A 34 -8.84 -17.81 -38.22
CA MET A 34 -9.92 -17.91 -37.22
C MET A 34 -9.87 -16.75 -36.19
N GLY A 35 -8.68 -16.30 -35.82
CA GLY A 35 -8.51 -15.26 -34.79
C GLY A 35 -9.03 -13.87 -35.18
N LYS A 36 -9.26 -13.64 -36.48
CA LYS A 36 -9.82 -12.38 -37.00
C LYS A 36 -11.36 -12.35 -37.08
N SER A 37 -12.01 -13.47 -36.79
CA SER A 37 -13.48 -13.53 -36.87
C SER A 37 -14.10 -12.88 -35.60
N PRO A 38 -15.28 -12.21 -35.76
CA PRO A 38 -16.01 -11.65 -34.63
C PRO A 38 -16.38 -12.71 -33.56
N PHE A 39 -16.56 -13.96 -33.97
CA PHE A 39 -16.82 -15.08 -33.08
C PHE A 39 -15.58 -15.39 -32.23
N ALA A 40 -14.39 -15.51 -32.87
CA ALA A 40 -13.15 -15.79 -32.15
C ALA A 40 -12.79 -14.68 -31.15
N GLN A 41 -13.02 -13.43 -31.51
CA GLN A 41 -12.81 -12.29 -30.59
C GLN A 41 -13.68 -12.38 -29.33
N ARG A 42 -14.96 -12.71 -29.48
CA ARG A 42 -15.88 -12.92 -28.35
C ARG A 42 -15.45 -14.11 -27.48
N VAL A 43 -15.07 -15.21 -28.11
CA VAL A 43 -14.58 -16.41 -27.39
C VAL A 43 -13.30 -16.09 -26.62
N SER A 44 -12.33 -15.43 -27.27
CA SER A 44 -11.09 -14.98 -26.62
C SER A 44 -11.36 -14.04 -25.45
N ALA A 45 -12.26 -13.05 -25.62
CA ALA A 45 -12.64 -12.12 -24.56
C ALA A 45 -13.31 -12.86 -23.38
N GLY A 46 -14.18 -13.83 -23.65
CA GLY A 46 -14.81 -14.67 -22.62
C GLY A 46 -13.80 -15.47 -21.83
N TYR A 47 -12.88 -16.16 -22.48
CA TYR A 47 -11.81 -16.90 -21.81
C TYR A 47 -10.83 -15.98 -21.06
N SER A 48 -10.52 -14.79 -21.61
CA SER A 48 -9.71 -13.80 -20.91
C SER A 48 -10.37 -13.34 -19.60
N LEU A 49 -11.69 -13.14 -19.63
CA LEU A 49 -12.44 -12.78 -18.42
C LEU A 49 -12.43 -13.92 -17.40
N VAL A 50 -12.72 -15.17 -17.84
CA VAL A 50 -12.68 -16.36 -16.95
C VAL A 50 -11.30 -16.51 -16.30
N TYR A 51 -10.23 -16.40 -17.07
CA TYR A 51 -8.86 -16.42 -16.56
C TYR A 51 -8.65 -15.36 -15.47
N ARG A 52 -9.07 -14.12 -15.72
CA ARG A 52 -8.86 -13.02 -14.76
C ARG A 52 -9.71 -13.15 -13.50
N LEU A 53 -10.87 -13.75 -13.58
CA LEU A 53 -11.71 -14.00 -12.40
C LEU A 53 -11.21 -15.17 -11.55
N GLY A 54 -10.46 -16.10 -12.15
CA GLY A 54 -10.03 -17.34 -11.48
C GLY A 54 -8.54 -17.44 -11.15
N LYS A 55 -7.67 -16.58 -11.75
CA LYS A 55 -6.23 -16.64 -11.50
C LYS A 55 -5.87 -16.23 -10.07
N ASP A 56 -4.79 -16.79 -9.54
CA ASP A 56 -4.15 -16.27 -8.34
C ASP A 56 -3.44 -14.95 -8.66
N TYR A 57 -3.65 -13.94 -7.81
CA TYR A 57 -3.02 -12.63 -7.97
C TYR A 57 -1.84 -12.53 -7.02
N GLU A 58 -0.65 -12.64 -7.60
CA GLU A 58 0.60 -12.44 -6.88
C GLU A 58 0.87 -10.95 -6.66
N LYS A 59 1.81 -10.68 -5.76
CA LYS A 59 2.32 -9.33 -5.52
C LYS A 59 2.82 -8.71 -6.82
N PRO A 60 2.26 -7.56 -7.25
CA PRO A 60 2.78 -6.84 -8.41
C PRO A 60 4.21 -6.31 -8.19
N ALA A 61 4.97 -6.14 -9.26
CA ALA A 61 6.24 -5.43 -9.20
C ALA A 61 6.02 -3.91 -9.18
N PHE A 62 6.92 -3.15 -8.57
CA PHE A 62 6.90 -1.69 -8.71
C PHE A 62 7.13 -1.24 -10.16
N ASP A 63 7.99 -1.93 -10.88
CA ASP A 63 8.25 -1.71 -12.31
C ASP A 63 8.52 -0.23 -12.67
N ILE A 64 9.32 0.44 -11.86
CA ILE A 64 9.76 1.81 -12.06
C ILE A 64 11.20 1.77 -12.61
N SER A 65 11.35 1.69 -13.93
CA SER A 65 12.64 1.64 -14.59
C SER A 65 13.27 3.01 -14.82
N SER A 66 12.45 4.05 -14.96
CA SER A 66 12.91 5.43 -15.17
C SER A 66 11.89 6.47 -14.69
N VAL A 67 12.36 7.68 -14.41
CA VAL A 67 11.56 8.89 -14.18
C VAL A 67 12.18 10.08 -14.91
N ASP A 68 11.33 10.97 -15.42
CA ASP A 68 11.77 12.23 -15.99
C ASP A 68 11.70 13.32 -14.91
N ALA A 69 12.84 13.92 -14.60
CA ALA A 69 12.98 15.01 -13.66
C ALA A 69 13.73 16.18 -14.34
N ASP A 70 13.14 17.36 -14.34
CA ASP A 70 13.70 18.60 -14.91
C ASP A 70 14.23 18.42 -16.35
N GLY A 71 13.53 17.62 -17.15
CA GLY A 71 13.87 17.33 -18.56
C GLY A 71 14.97 16.28 -18.75
N VAL A 72 15.47 15.67 -17.67
CA VAL A 72 16.46 14.60 -17.71
C VAL A 72 15.79 13.28 -17.33
N SER A 73 15.99 12.23 -18.17
CA SER A 73 15.54 10.89 -17.85
C SER A 73 16.54 10.20 -16.93
N LEU A 74 16.06 9.84 -15.74
CA LEU A 74 16.85 9.16 -14.69
C LEU A 74 16.52 7.69 -14.69
N ALA A 75 17.52 6.83 -14.82
CA ALA A 75 17.34 5.40 -14.61
C ALA A 75 17.12 5.09 -13.12
N ILE A 76 16.25 4.14 -12.83
CA ILE A 76 15.90 3.75 -11.47
C ILE A 76 16.34 2.31 -11.20
N HIS A 77 17.02 2.11 -10.07
CA HIS A 77 17.33 0.79 -9.54
C HIS A 77 16.60 0.61 -8.20
N GLU A 78 15.68 -0.32 -8.18
CA GLU A 78 15.02 -0.80 -6.96
C GLU A 78 15.92 -1.82 -6.26
N ARG A 79 16.04 -1.71 -4.93
CA ARG A 79 16.75 -2.69 -4.11
C ARG A 79 16.21 -2.75 -2.69
N VAL A 80 16.33 -3.90 -2.07
CA VAL A 80 16.12 -4.07 -0.63
C VAL A 80 17.31 -3.47 0.11
N GLU A 81 17.04 -2.56 1.04
CA GLU A 81 18.05 -1.91 1.88
C GLU A 81 18.12 -2.55 3.26
N ILE A 82 16.97 -2.92 3.85
CA ILE A 82 16.85 -3.69 5.08
C ILE A 82 15.81 -4.79 4.83
N ASP A 83 16.11 -6.00 5.25
CA ASP A 83 15.21 -7.15 5.18
C ASP A 83 14.84 -7.61 6.60
N LYS A 84 13.56 -7.48 6.96
CA LYS A 84 12.99 -7.94 8.23
C LYS A 84 12.02 -9.09 7.95
N PRO A 85 11.66 -9.92 8.94
CA PRO A 85 10.72 -11.02 8.77
C PRO A 85 9.40 -10.62 8.09
N PHE A 86 8.81 -9.50 8.49
CA PHE A 86 7.50 -9.05 8.00
C PHE A 86 7.55 -7.85 7.05
N CYS A 87 8.69 -7.19 6.88
CA CYS A 87 8.80 -5.99 6.06
C CYS A 87 10.18 -5.84 5.44
N GLU A 88 10.23 -5.40 4.21
CA GLU A 88 11.45 -4.91 3.58
C GLU A 88 11.43 -3.39 3.51
N LEU A 89 12.57 -2.75 3.82
CA LEU A 89 12.78 -1.36 3.45
C LEU A 89 13.37 -1.32 2.05
N ARG A 90 12.59 -0.88 1.07
CA ARG A 90 13.02 -0.77 -0.32
C ARG A 90 13.47 0.63 -0.64
N ARG A 91 14.53 0.74 -1.43
CA ARG A 91 15.08 1.99 -1.93
C ARG A 91 15.02 2.02 -3.45
N PHE A 92 14.61 3.16 -4.01
CA PHE A 92 14.68 3.47 -5.43
C PHE A 92 15.82 4.43 -5.69
N LYS A 93 16.97 3.91 -6.15
CA LYS A 93 18.16 4.70 -6.43
C LYS A 93 18.13 5.23 -7.86
N ARG A 94 18.31 6.53 -8.02
CA ARG A 94 18.38 7.21 -9.31
C ARG A 94 19.80 7.26 -9.82
N PHE A 95 19.95 7.09 -11.13
CA PHE A 95 21.23 7.12 -11.84
C PHE A 95 21.15 8.04 -13.05
N THR A 96 22.24 8.75 -13.30
CA THR A 96 22.45 9.59 -14.48
C THR A 96 23.95 9.71 -14.74
N ASP A 97 24.33 9.89 -15.98
CA ASP A 97 25.70 10.15 -16.41
C ASP A 97 26.03 11.66 -16.37
N ASP A 98 25.03 12.52 -16.23
CA ASP A 98 25.23 13.97 -16.10
C ASP A 98 25.66 14.35 -14.68
N LEU A 99 26.86 14.92 -14.56
CA LEU A 99 27.48 15.26 -13.28
C LEU A 99 26.74 16.39 -12.56
N SER A 100 26.14 17.33 -13.28
CA SER A 100 25.38 18.44 -12.70
C SER A 100 24.10 17.93 -12.06
N THR A 101 23.35 17.11 -12.78
CA THR A 101 22.16 16.42 -12.27
C THR A 101 22.51 15.51 -11.09
N LEU A 102 23.63 14.77 -11.15
CA LEU A 102 24.06 13.92 -10.03
C LEU A 102 24.33 14.73 -8.76
N ALA A 103 24.96 15.91 -8.87
CA ALA A 103 25.19 16.79 -7.74
C ALA A 103 23.86 17.29 -7.14
N HIS A 104 22.90 17.69 -7.99
CA HIS A 104 21.56 18.07 -7.55
C HIS A 104 20.83 16.93 -6.82
N LEU A 105 20.83 15.72 -7.39
CA LEU A 105 20.22 14.54 -6.78
C LEU A 105 20.81 14.19 -5.40
N LYS A 106 22.11 14.42 -5.19
CA LYS A 106 22.77 14.22 -3.89
C LYS A 106 22.27 15.17 -2.81
N GLY A 107 21.92 16.40 -3.18
CA GLY A 107 21.40 17.41 -2.26
C GLY A 107 19.91 17.23 -1.90
N GLN A 108 19.15 16.47 -2.67
CA GLN A 108 17.72 16.30 -2.44
C GLN A 108 17.40 15.54 -1.14
N PRO A 109 16.27 15.87 -0.47
CA PRO A 109 15.85 15.22 0.78
C PRO A 109 15.60 13.71 0.66
N ALA A 110 15.80 13.00 1.77
CA ALA A 110 15.40 11.60 1.90
C ALA A 110 14.01 11.50 2.50
N VAL A 111 13.16 10.68 1.89
CA VAL A 111 11.77 10.46 2.33
C VAL A 111 11.52 8.97 2.53
N LEU A 112 11.00 8.62 3.71
CA LEU A 112 10.42 7.33 4.02
C LEU A 112 8.92 7.38 3.75
N VAL A 113 8.45 6.60 2.81
CA VAL A 113 7.03 6.33 2.57
C VAL A 113 6.65 5.08 3.35
N VAL A 114 5.73 5.21 4.29
CA VAL A 114 5.21 4.08 5.05
C VAL A 114 3.90 3.64 4.40
N ALA A 115 3.97 2.50 3.71
CA ALA A 115 2.83 1.93 3.01
C ALA A 115 1.86 1.25 3.99
N PRO A 116 0.55 1.22 3.67
CA PRO A 116 -0.43 0.53 4.49
C PRO A 116 -0.16 -0.98 4.59
N LEU A 117 -0.39 -1.53 5.78
CA LEU A 117 -0.56 -2.96 6.02
C LEU A 117 -2.05 -3.20 6.31
N SER A 118 -2.86 -3.09 5.27
CA SER A 118 -4.32 -3.17 5.35
C SER A 118 -4.91 -3.99 4.18
N GLY A 119 -4.17 -4.97 3.71
CA GLY A 119 -4.55 -5.91 2.66
C GLY A 119 -3.74 -5.78 1.39
N HIS A 120 -3.73 -4.63 0.73
CA HIS A 120 -2.97 -4.44 -0.50
C HIS A 120 -1.46 -4.35 -0.26
N TYR A 121 -0.68 -4.70 -1.29
CA TYR A 121 0.77 -4.55 -1.26
C TYR A 121 1.20 -3.09 -1.41
N ALA A 122 2.43 -2.79 -1.02
CA ALA A 122 3.03 -1.45 -1.12
C ALA A 122 3.08 -0.89 -2.56
N THR A 123 2.97 -1.75 -3.56
CA THR A 123 2.86 -1.40 -4.99
C THR A 123 1.64 -0.54 -5.30
N LEU A 124 0.62 -0.54 -4.45
CA LEU A 124 -0.50 0.41 -4.50
C LEU A 124 -0.02 1.87 -4.51
N LEU A 125 1.12 2.17 -3.87
CA LEU A 125 1.76 3.48 -3.83
C LEU A 125 2.77 3.71 -4.97
N ARG A 126 2.72 2.92 -6.04
CA ARG A 126 3.64 3.05 -7.21
C ARG A 126 3.63 4.46 -7.79
N ASP A 127 2.46 5.08 -7.96
CA ASP A 127 2.35 6.44 -8.51
C ASP A 127 2.91 7.49 -7.52
N THR A 128 2.71 7.29 -6.23
CA THR A 128 3.32 8.09 -5.16
C THR A 128 4.85 8.05 -5.26
N VAL A 129 5.42 6.84 -5.25
CA VAL A 129 6.88 6.64 -5.36
C VAL A 129 7.42 7.25 -6.64
N LYS A 130 6.80 6.95 -7.79
CA LYS A 130 7.23 7.46 -9.10
C LYS A 130 7.21 8.98 -9.17
N THR A 131 6.18 9.60 -8.60
CA THR A 131 6.05 11.07 -8.58
C THR A 131 7.12 11.69 -7.69
N MET A 132 7.34 11.14 -6.50
CA MET A 132 8.31 11.65 -5.53
C MET A 132 9.76 11.47 -5.97
N LEU A 133 10.05 10.45 -6.80
CA LEU A 133 11.40 10.21 -7.33
C LEU A 133 11.94 11.36 -8.20
N LYS A 134 11.10 12.27 -8.64
CA LYS A 134 11.54 13.47 -9.36
C LYS A 134 12.35 14.42 -8.47
N ASP A 135 11.99 14.50 -7.19
CA ASP A 135 12.48 15.52 -6.27
C ASP A 135 13.15 14.97 -5.01
N HIS A 136 13.02 13.66 -4.73
CA HIS A 136 13.44 13.09 -3.44
C HIS A 136 14.19 11.77 -3.60
N LYS A 137 14.99 11.43 -2.59
CA LYS A 137 15.49 10.06 -2.36
C LYS A 137 14.37 9.28 -1.68
N VAL A 138 13.78 8.29 -2.37
CA VAL A 138 12.58 7.60 -1.89
C VAL A 138 12.91 6.21 -1.37
N TYR A 139 12.41 5.96 -0.17
CA TYR A 139 12.36 4.65 0.49
C TYR A 139 10.90 4.31 0.78
N ILE A 140 10.56 3.03 0.76
CA ILE A 140 9.20 2.56 1.08
C ILE A 140 9.25 1.28 1.92
N THR A 141 8.35 1.18 2.88
CA THR A 141 8.08 -0.09 3.58
C THR A 141 7.31 -1.02 2.66
N ASP A 142 7.80 -2.23 2.47
CA ASP A 142 7.20 -3.24 1.63
C ASP A 142 6.85 -4.46 2.48
N TRP A 143 5.60 -4.51 2.94
CA TRP A 143 5.09 -5.54 3.83
C TRP A 143 5.03 -6.89 3.15
N LYS A 144 5.49 -7.92 3.85
CA LYS A 144 5.47 -9.30 3.37
C LYS A 144 4.13 -9.96 3.68
N ASN A 145 3.71 -10.87 2.82
CA ASN A 145 2.54 -11.68 3.06
C ASN A 145 2.80 -12.65 4.23
N ALA A 146 2.05 -12.52 5.32
CA ALA A 146 2.27 -13.29 6.54
C ALA A 146 2.17 -14.81 6.33
N ARG A 147 1.43 -15.29 5.31
CA ARG A 147 1.38 -16.71 4.96
C ARG A 147 2.75 -17.29 4.56
N ASN A 148 3.68 -16.42 4.16
CA ASN A 148 5.02 -16.81 3.72
C ASN A 148 6.10 -16.60 4.80
N VAL A 149 5.73 -16.09 5.98
CA VAL A 149 6.66 -15.86 7.10
C VAL A 149 6.63 -17.06 8.03
N PRO A 150 7.74 -17.82 8.16
CA PRO A 150 7.81 -18.98 9.04
C PRO A 150 7.46 -18.68 10.49
N LEU A 151 6.88 -19.64 11.21
CA LEU A 151 6.58 -19.49 12.65
C LEU A 151 7.84 -19.24 13.50
N SER A 152 9.02 -19.72 13.04
CA SER A 152 10.31 -19.48 13.70
C SER A 152 10.69 -18.00 13.80
N ASP A 153 10.11 -17.16 12.93
CA ASP A 153 10.40 -15.72 12.88
C ASP A 153 9.54 -14.91 13.87
N GLY A 154 8.78 -15.62 14.71
CA GLY A 154 7.94 -15.02 15.75
C GLY A 154 6.58 -14.54 15.25
N GLU A 155 5.88 -13.85 16.15
CA GLU A 155 4.61 -13.17 15.90
C GLU A 155 4.88 -11.73 15.45
N PHE A 156 3.86 -11.04 14.95
CA PHE A 156 3.96 -9.64 14.56
C PHE A 156 2.82 -8.83 15.14
N HIS A 157 3.17 -7.87 16.00
CA HIS A 157 2.26 -7.04 16.75
C HIS A 157 2.21 -5.61 16.20
N LEU A 158 1.23 -4.82 16.65
CA LEU A 158 1.18 -3.38 16.36
C LEU A 158 2.43 -2.67 16.92
N ASP A 159 2.94 -3.14 18.05
CA ASP A 159 4.17 -2.64 18.68
C ASP A 159 5.41 -2.90 17.79
N ASP A 160 5.48 -4.06 17.13
CA ASP A 160 6.54 -4.37 16.17
C ASP A 160 6.51 -3.45 14.96
N TYR A 161 5.31 -3.11 14.49
CA TYR A 161 5.15 -2.13 13.41
C TYR A 161 5.77 -0.79 13.82
N VAL A 162 5.45 -0.29 15.00
CA VAL A 162 6.00 0.96 15.56
C VAL A 162 7.52 0.88 15.64
N ASN A 163 8.06 -0.22 16.17
CA ASN A 163 9.50 -0.44 16.33
C ASN A 163 10.22 -0.53 14.97
N TYR A 164 9.63 -1.17 13.94
CA TYR A 164 10.19 -1.20 12.58
C TYR A 164 10.26 0.21 11.97
N VAL A 165 9.22 1.01 12.13
CA VAL A 165 9.21 2.41 11.64
C VAL A 165 10.33 3.22 12.29
N GLN A 166 10.52 3.10 13.60
CA GLN A 166 11.63 3.78 14.30
C GLN A 166 13.00 3.34 13.78
N GLU A 167 13.20 2.04 13.56
CA GLU A 167 14.44 1.50 13.00
C GLU A 167 14.73 2.08 11.61
N PHE A 168 13.71 2.15 10.75
CA PHE A 168 13.85 2.70 9.40
C PHE A 168 14.14 4.21 9.41
N ILE A 169 13.50 4.96 10.30
CA ILE A 169 13.79 6.38 10.51
C ILE A 169 15.26 6.56 10.93
N ARG A 170 15.72 5.84 11.95
CA ARG A 170 17.11 5.91 12.44
C ARG A 170 18.12 5.53 11.34
N HIS A 171 17.79 4.52 10.51
CA HIS A 171 18.61 4.15 9.36
C HIS A 171 18.78 5.31 8.36
N LEU A 172 17.70 6.01 8.01
CA LEU A 172 17.76 7.14 7.11
C LEU A 172 18.49 8.33 7.74
N GLN A 173 18.29 8.58 9.03
CA GLN A 173 18.99 9.62 9.78
C GLN A 173 20.50 9.39 9.80
N ALA A 174 20.92 8.17 10.11
CA ALA A 174 22.34 7.79 10.08
C ALA A 174 22.98 7.99 8.70
N LYS A 175 22.20 7.81 7.63
CA LYS A 175 22.68 7.89 6.25
C LYS A 175 22.66 9.28 5.64
N TYR A 176 21.72 10.13 6.05
CA TYR A 176 21.45 11.42 5.41
C TYR A 176 21.43 12.60 6.38
N GLY A 177 21.74 12.38 7.66
CA GLY A 177 21.63 13.35 8.73
C GLY A 177 20.22 13.47 9.28
N ASN A 178 19.19 13.50 8.46
CA ASN A 178 17.79 13.38 8.82
C ASN A 178 16.91 12.97 7.61
N CYS A 179 15.61 12.82 7.80
CA CYS A 179 14.66 12.41 6.78
C CYS A 179 13.27 13.03 7.01
N HIS A 180 12.40 12.83 6.04
CA HIS A 180 10.97 13.13 6.12
C HIS A 180 10.20 11.81 6.08
N VAL A 181 9.02 11.75 6.72
CA VAL A 181 8.18 10.55 6.76
C VAL A 181 6.81 10.89 6.17
N ILE A 182 6.35 10.06 5.24
CA ILE A 182 4.99 10.10 4.69
C ILE A 182 4.31 8.80 5.08
N SER A 183 3.13 8.87 5.67
CA SER A 183 2.28 7.74 5.99
C SER A 183 0.94 7.88 5.30
N VAL A 184 0.47 6.81 4.66
CA VAL A 184 -0.76 6.81 3.86
C VAL A 184 -1.76 5.82 4.43
N CYS A 185 -2.96 6.29 4.82
CA CYS A 185 -4.02 5.46 5.37
C CYS A 185 -3.68 4.92 6.77
N GLN A 186 -3.87 3.64 7.03
CA GLN A 186 -3.68 2.96 8.31
C GLN A 186 -2.33 3.29 9.02
N PRO A 187 -1.16 3.35 8.35
CA PRO A 187 0.11 3.63 9.03
C PRO A 187 0.23 5.01 9.68
N THR A 188 -0.69 5.92 9.45
CA THR A 188 -0.65 7.22 10.12
C THR A 188 -0.62 7.09 11.65
N VAL A 189 -1.37 6.13 12.21
CA VAL A 189 -1.40 5.89 13.66
C VAL A 189 -0.06 5.31 14.17
N PRO A 190 0.47 4.17 13.69
CA PRO A 190 1.73 3.65 14.19
C PRO A 190 2.95 4.53 13.88
N VAL A 191 2.96 5.28 12.77
CA VAL A 191 4.01 6.27 12.49
C VAL A 191 3.95 7.42 13.49
N PHE A 192 2.75 7.90 13.82
CA PHE A 192 2.56 8.93 14.83
C PHE A 192 3.05 8.46 16.20
N GLY A 193 2.71 7.20 16.58
CA GLY A 193 3.22 6.58 17.79
C GLY A 193 4.75 6.46 17.79
N ALA A 194 5.33 6.01 16.68
CA ALA A 194 6.78 5.86 16.52
C ALA A 194 7.54 7.18 16.76
N ILE A 195 7.09 8.26 16.13
CA ILE A 195 7.72 9.58 16.26
C ILE A 195 7.48 10.19 17.64
N SER A 196 6.28 9.97 18.22
CA SER A 196 5.99 10.40 19.61
C SER A 196 6.96 9.76 20.61
N LEU A 197 7.18 8.45 20.50
CA LEU A 197 8.10 7.73 21.39
C LEU A 197 9.56 8.17 21.19
N MET A 198 10.00 8.42 19.96
CA MET A 198 11.32 9.00 19.69
C MET A 198 11.46 10.37 20.37
N ALA A 199 10.44 11.23 20.28
CA ALA A 199 10.42 12.53 20.91
C ALA A 199 10.46 12.42 22.45
N SER A 200 9.65 11.53 23.04
CA SER A 200 9.61 11.30 24.50
C SER A 200 10.94 10.80 25.07
N ARG A 201 11.72 10.08 24.26
CA ARG A 201 13.08 9.61 24.60
C ARG A 201 14.16 10.65 24.38
N GLY A 202 13.82 11.83 23.82
CA GLY A 202 14.80 12.85 23.43
C GLY A 202 15.66 12.47 22.21
N GLU A 203 15.21 11.49 21.42
CA GLU A 203 15.89 11.13 20.16
C GLU A 203 15.63 12.18 19.07
N THR A 204 16.51 12.23 18.10
CA THR A 204 16.28 13.03 16.89
C THR A 204 15.03 12.51 16.17
N THR A 205 14.05 13.39 15.98
CA THR A 205 12.84 13.05 15.21
C THR A 205 12.98 13.46 13.74
N PRO A 206 12.17 12.90 12.81
CA PRO A 206 12.16 13.34 11.42
C PRO A 206 11.88 14.84 11.29
N LEU A 207 12.38 15.46 10.21
CA LEU A 207 12.13 16.88 9.93
C LEU A 207 10.64 17.17 9.70
N SER A 208 9.94 16.26 9.05
CA SER A 208 8.49 16.34 8.90
C SER A 208 7.83 14.98 8.97
N MET A 209 6.57 14.99 9.40
CA MET A 209 5.64 13.88 9.39
C MET A 209 4.41 14.31 8.58
N ILE A 210 4.15 13.63 7.47
CA ILE A 210 3.03 13.87 6.58
C ILE A 210 2.08 12.69 6.68
N MET A 211 0.87 12.93 7.16
CA MET A 211 -0.17 11.93 7.37
C MET A 211 -1.30 12.14 6.39
N MET A 212 -1.66 11.10 5.65
CA MET A 212 -2.61 11.20 4.53
C MET A 212 -3.73 10.17 4.69
N GLY A 213 -4.97 10.63 4.87
CA GLY A 213 -6.17 9.81 4.88
C GLY A 213 -6.16 8.69 5.93
N GLY A 214 -5.76 8.98 7.15
CA GLY A 214 -5.62 7.99 8.20
C GLY A 214 -6.52 8.19 9.41
N PRO A 215 -6.83 7.12 10.15
CA PRO A 215 -7.80 7.13 11.24
C PRO A 215 -7.16 7.58 12.57
N ILE A 216 -6.64 8.81 12.64
CA ILE A 216 -6.08 9.35 13.88
C ILE A 216 -7.15 9.47 14.96
N ASP A 217 -8.30 10.07 14.62
CA ASP A 217 -9.50 9.99 15.44
C ASP A 217 -10.65 9.35 14.64
N ALA A 218 -10.74 8.04 14.70
CA ALA A 218 -11.73 7.28 13.96
C ALA A 218 -13.20 7.51 14.41
N ARG A 219 -13.42 8.34 15.43
CA ARG A 219 -14.77 8.74 15.90
C ARG A 219 -15.34 9.87 15.07
N LEU A 220 -14.50 10.65 14.40
CA LEU A 220 -14.92 11.79 13.60
C LEU A 220 -15.40 11.31 12.22
N SER A 221 -16.57 11.82 11.78
CA SER A 221 -17.15 11.47 10.48
C SER A 221 -17.05 9.96 10.17
N ALA A 222 -17.59 9.14 11.08
CA ALA A 222 -17.45 7.69 11.02
C ALA A 222 -17.93 7.13 9.67
N THR A 223 -17.11 6.29 9.08
CA THR A 223 -17.39 5.59 7.81
C THR A 223 -17.90 4.18 8.09
N ALA A 224 -18.34 3.46 7.06
CA ALA A 224 -18.77 2.06 7.18
C ALA A 224 -17.69 1.15 7.81
N VAL A 225 -16.41 1.47 7.63
CA VAL A 225 -15.28 0.76 8.26
C VAL A 225 -15.27 0.97 9.77
N ASN A 226 -15.41 2.23 10.19
CA ASN A 226 -15.43 2.57 11.61
C ASN A 226 -16.67 1.98 12.30
N GLU A 227 -17.84 2.04 11.64
CA GLU A 227 -19.08 1.47 12.14
C GLU A 227 -18.98 -0.06 12.32
N LEU A 228 -18.41 -0.78 11.37
CA LEU A 228 -18.19 -2.22 11.51
C LEU A 228 -17.29 -2.55 12.69
N ALA A 229 -16.17 -1.82 12.81
CA ALA A 229 -15.19 -2.06 13.86
C ALA A 229 -15.77 -1.84 15.27
N THR A 230 -16.72 -0.90 15.43
CA THR A 230 -17.38 -0.60 16.70
C THR A 230 -18.64 -1.44 16.93
N ALA A 231 -19.34 -1.88 15.86
CA ALA A 231 -20.57 -2.68 15.98
C ALA A 231 -20.33 -4.13 16.42
N LYS A 232 -19.11 -4.65 16.29
CA LYS A 232 -18.76 -6.02 16.66
C LYS A 232 -17.75 -6.03 17.78
N PRO A 233 -17.88 -6.94 18.78
CA PRO A 233 -16.88 -7.09 19.84
C PRO A 233 -15.58 -7.69 19.29
N TYR A 234 -14.47 -7.47 20.00
CA TYR A 234 -13.14 -8.00 19.64
C TYR A 234 -13.16 -9.51 19.35
N GLU A 235 -13.83 -10.30 20.19
CA GLU A 235 -13.93 -11.75 20.06
C GLU A 235 -14.65 -12.19 18.78
N TRP A 236 -15.50 -11.31 18.22
CA TRP A 236 -16.14 -11.60 16.94
C TRP A 236 -15.11 -11.59 15.80
N PHE A 237 -14.21 -10.60 15.79
CA PHE A 237 -13.14 -10.55 14.80
C PHE A 237 -12.22 -11.76 14.92
N GLU A 238 -11.80 -12.10 16.14
CA GLU A 238 -10.94 -13.26 16.38
C GLU A 238 -11.56 -14.57 15.89
N LYS A 239 -12.86 -14.80 16.12
CA LYS A 239 -13.53 -16.04 15.79
C LYS A 239 -13.95 -16.16 14.33
N ASN A 240 -14.25 -15.04 13.66
CA ASN A 240 -14.88 -15.07 12.34
C ASN A 240 -13.93 -14.73 11.19
N VAL A 241 -12.85 -13.97 11.44
CA VAL A 241 -11.96 -13.54 10.37
C VAL A 241 -10.53 -14.08 10.49
N ILE A 242 -10.13 -14.63 11.64
CA ILE A 242 -8.79 -15.19 11.84
C ILE A 242 -8.79 -16.69 11.54
N TYR A 243 -7.84 -17.08 10.71
CA TYR A 243 -7.64 -18.48 10.31
C TYR A 243 -6.15 -18.85 10.37
N ARG A 244 -5.88 -20.16 10.34
CA ARG A 244 -4.51 -20.67 10.27
C ARG A 244 -4.10 -20.90 8.83
N VAL A 245 -2.90 -20.48 8.51
CA VAL A 245 -2.25 -20.69 7.20
C VAL A 245 -2.14 -22.20 6.93
N PRO A 246 -2.55 -22.66 5.73
CA PRO A 246 -2.44 -24.04 5.31
C PRO A 246 -0.99 -24.54 5.23
N SER A 247 -0.80 -25.87 5.21
CA SER A 247 0.52 -26.52 5.28
C SER A 247 1.39 -26.36 4.04
N ASN A 248 0.84 -25.89 2.93
CA ASN A 248 1.55 -25.66 1.68
C ASN A 248 2.32 -24.31 1.63
N PHE A 249 2.22 -23.47 2.66
CA PHE A 249 2.95 -22.22 2.75
C PHE A 249 4.04 -22.27 3.84
N ALA A 250 5.07 -21.42 3.69
CA ALA A 250 6.16 -21.34 4.65
C ALA A 250 5.69 -20.97 6.07
N GLY A 251 4.65 -20.13 6.18
CA GLY A 251 4.02 -19.75 7.46
C GLY A 251 2.93 -20.70 7.94
N ALA A 252 2.98 -21.98 7.55
CA ALA A 252 2.00 -22.99 7.95
C ALA A 252 1.68 -22.96 9.45
N GLY A 253 0.40 -22.86 9.80
CA GLY A 253 -0.06 -22.79 11.17
C GLY A 253 -0.13 -21.39 11.77
N ARG A 254 0.48 -20.35 11.17
CA ARG A 254 0.37 -18.95 11.60
C ARG A 254 -1.07 -18.50 11.59
N ARG A 255 -1.47 -17.76 12.61
CA ARG A 255 -2.78 -17.09 12.67
C ARG A 255 -2.73 -15.86 11.80
N VAL A 256 -3.68 -15.74 10.86
CA VAL A 256 -3.74 -14.61 9.93
C VAL A 256 -5.16 -14.15 9.69
N TYR A 257 -5.33 -12.89 9.29
CA TYR A 257 -6.52 -12.45 8.56
C TYR A 257 -6.26 -12.66 7.07
N PRO A 258 -6.88 -13.69 6.44
CA PRO A 258 -6.54 -14.09 5.08
C PRO A 258 -6.92 -13.06 4.02
N GLY A 259 -6.04 -12.88 3.03
CA GLY A 259 -6.25 -11.95 1.93
C GLY A 259 -7.52 -12.21 1.13
N PHE A 260 -7.93 -13.48 0.95
CA PHE A 260 -9.16 -13.79 0.21
C PHE A 260 -10.43 -13.31 0.93
N LEU A 261 -10.45 -13.30 2.27
CA LEU A 261 -11.58 -12.73 3.02
C LEU A 261 -11.62 -11.21 2.92
N GLN A 262 -10.45 -10.58 3.00
CA GLN A 262 -10.33 -9.14 2.80
C GLN A 262 -10.81 -8.74 1.41
N HIS A 263 -10.37 -9.45 0.37
CA HIS A 263 -10.79 -9.24 -1.01
C HIS A 263 -12.31 -9.41 -1.19
N THR A 264 -12.88 -10.46 -0.56
CA THR A 264 -14.34 -10.67 -0.57
C THR A 264 -15.08 -9.46 0.03
N GLY A 265 -14.58 -8.93 1.14
CA GLY A 265 -15.10 -7.71 1.73
C GLY A 265 -14.99 -6.50 0.79
N PHE A 266 -13.84 -6.30 0.15
CA PHE A 266 -13.64 -5.22 -0.81
C PHE A 266 -14.64 -5.26 -1.98
N VAL A 267 -14.89 -6.44 -2.54
CA VAL A 267 -15.86 -6.62 -3.62
C VAL A 267 -17.30 -6.41 -3.13
N ALA A 268 -17.61 -6.90 -1.92
CA ALA A 268 -18.97 -6.82 -1.34
C ALA A 268 -19.43 -5.39 -1.04
N MET A 269 -18.52 -4.42 -0.89
CA MET A 269 -18.88 -3.01 -0.67
C MET A 269 -19.43 -2.32 -1.93
N ASN A 270 -19.02 -2.76 -3.13
CA ASN A 270 -19.46 -2.18 -4.39
C ASN A 270 -19.60 -3.22 -5.52
N PRO A 271 -20.45 -4.26 -5.36
CA PRO A 271 -20.53 -5.38 -6.28
C PRO A 271 -20.93 -4.98 -7.70
N ASP A 272 -21.87 -4.05 -7.83
CA ASP A 272 -22.36 -3.58 -9.14
C ASP A 272 -21.27 -2.86 -9.94
N ARG A 273 -20.41 -2.11 -9.26
CA ARG A 273 -19.28 -1.45 -9.90
C ARG A 273 -18.28 -2.46 -10.47
N HIS A 274 -17.97 -3.50 -9.69
CA HIS A 274 -17.05 -4.55 -10.16
C HIS A 274 -17.65 -5.33 -11.33
N ALA A 275 -18.94 -5.69 -11.25
CA ALA A 275 -19.65 -6.35 -12.33
C ALA A 275 -19.65 -5.51 -13.61
N THR A 276 -19.97 -4.23 -13.52
CA THR A 276 -19.94 -3.28 -14.65
C THR A 276 -18.53 -3.17 -15.24
N SER A 277 -17.51 -2.98 -14.39
CA SER A 277 -16.12 -2.86 -14.85
C SER A 277 -15.62 -4.10 -15.60
N HIS A 278 -15.95 -5.30 -15.12
CA HIS A 278 -15.61 -6.55 -15.82
C HIS A 278 -16.40 -6.73 -17.11
N TYR A 279 -17.65 -6.29 -17.16
CA TYR A 279 -18.43 -6.28 -18.40
C TYR A 279 -17.85 -5.31 -19.43
N ASP A 280 -17.46 -4.11 -19.01
CA ASP A 280 -16.81 -3.12 -19.88
C ASP A 280 -15.47 -3.65 -20.41
N TYR A 281 -14.68 -4.32 -19.56
CA TYR A 281 -13.47 -4.99 -19.98
C TYR A 281 -13.72 -6.02 -21.09
N PHE A 282 -14.73 -6.86 -20.92
CA PHE A 282 -15.14 -7.82 -21.95
C PHE A 282 -15.52 -7.12 -23.26
N GLN A 283 -16.30 -6.04 -23.20
CA GLN A 283 -16.69 -5.25 -24.38
C GLN A 283 -15.49 -4.58 -25.05
N ASN A 284 -14.56 -4.05 -24.28
CA ASN A 284 -13.36 -3.37 -24.79
C ASN A 284 -12.41 -4.37 -25.48
N LEU A 285 -12.28 -5.59 -24.94
CA LEU A 285 -11.56 -6.69 -25.61
C LEU A 285 -12.16 -7.01 -27.00
N ILE A 286 -13.51 -7.07 -27.11
CA ILE A 286 -14.19 -7.33 -28.40
C ILE A 286 -13.96 -6.17 -29.37
N LYS A 287 -13.96 -4.92 -28.88
CA LYS A 287 -13.74 -3.72 -29.71
C LYS A 287 -12.28 -3.52 -30.10
N GLY A 288 -11.34 -4.23 -29.48
CA GLY A 288 -9.90 -4.00 -29.66
C GLY A 288 -9.41 -2.68 -29.06
N ASP A 289 -10.07 -2.20 -27.97
CA ASP A 289 -9.60 -1.04 -27.21
C ASP A 289 -8.50 -1.47 -26.22
N ASP A 290 -7.28 -1.51 -26.73
CA ASP A 290 -6.12 -1.95 -25.95
C ASP A 290 -5.82 -1.03 -24.77
N ALA A 291 -6.05 0.27 -24.91
CA ALA A 291 -5.77 1.24 -23.84
C ALA A 291 -6.68 1.03 -22.62
N SER A 292 -7.99 0.89 -22.86
CA SER A 292 -8.96 0.63 -21.79
C SER A 292 -8.78 -0.75 -21.18
N THR A 293 -8.46 -1.77 -21.99
CA THR A 293 -8.20 -3.12 -21.48
C THR A 293 -6.95 -3.20 -20.62
N GLU A 294 -5.89 -2.49 -21.00
CA GLU A 294 -4.66 -2.44 -20.21
C GLU A 294 -4.84 -1.65 -18.90
N ALA A 295 -5.59 -0.55 -18.93
CA ALA A 295 -5.94 0.20 -17.72
C ALA A 295 -6.72 -0.68 -16.72
N HIS A 296 -7.72 -1.44 -17.21
CA HIS A 296 -8.47 -2.40 -16.40
C HIS A 296 -7.56 -3.49 -15.82
N ARG A 297 -6.65 -4.06 -16.62
CA ARG A 297 -5.70 -5.08 -16.16
C ARG A 297 -4.83 -4.55 -15.02
N LYS A 298 -4.20 -3.40 -15.21
CA LYS A 298 -3.34 -2.76 -14.21
C LYS A 298 -4.09 -2.50 -12.90
N PHE A 299 -5.30 -1.98 -13.00
CA PHE A 299 -6.12 -1.74 -11.82
C PHE A 299 -6.42 -3.04 -11.05
N TYR A 300 -6.93 -4.07 -11.74
CA TYR A 300 -7.32 -5.32 -11.07
C TYR A 300 -6.14 -6.22 -10.70
N ASP A 301 -4.97 -6.07 -11.31
CA ASP A 301 -3.75 -6.75 -10.88
C ASP A 301 -3.29 -6.23 -9.50
N GLU A 302 -3.48 -4.93 -9.21
CA GLU A 302 -3.24 -4.36 -7.88
C GLU A 302 -4.39 -4.67 -6.90
N TYR A 303 -5.63 -4.45 -7.33
CA TYR A 303 -6.81 -4.55 -6.48
C TYR A 303 -7.07 -5.97 -5.97
N ASN A 304 -6.81 -6.99 -6.79
CA ASN A 304 -7.01 -8.38 -6.42
C ASN A 304 -5.80 -8.99 -5.69
N ALA A 305 -4.62 -8.35 -5.76
CA ALA A 305 -3.44 -8.80 -5.04
C ALA A 305 -3.51 -8.37 -3.58
N VAL A 306 -3.97 -9.27 -2.71
CA VAL A 306 -4.19 -9.02 -1.29
C VAL A 306 -3.36 -9.98 -0.46
N LEU A 307 -2.59 -9.45 0.49
CA LEU A 307 -1.75 -10.23 1.40
C LEU A 307 -2.53 -10.66 2.64
N ASP A 308 -2.10 -11.77 3.24
CA ASP A 308 -2.54 -12.14 4.58
C ASP A 308 -1.84 -11.26 5.61
N MET A 309 -2.59 -10.73 6.56
CA MET A 309 -2.04 -10.00 7.71
C MET A 309 -1.87 -10.93 8.91
N ASP A 310 -0.82 -10.72 9.69
CA ASP A 310 -0.69 -11.40 10.98
C ASP A 310 -1.90 -11.07 11.87
N ALA A 311 -2.41 -12.07 12.58
CA ALA A 311 -3.64 -11.93 13.37
C ALA A 311 -3.50 -10.97 14.52
N ASP A 312 -2.36 -11.02 15.22
CA ASP A 312 -2.17 -10.23 16.44
C ASP A 312 -2.04 -8.75 16.06
N TYR A 313 -1.29 -8.42 15.02
CA TYR A 313 -1.26 -7.07 14.45
C TYR A 313 -2.66 -6.56 14.06
N TYR A 314 -3.43 -7.37 13.32
CA TYR A 314 -4.77 -6.96 12.89
C TYR A 314 -5.71 -6.72 14.05
N LEU A 315 -5.78 -7.67 14.99
CA LEU A 315 -6.67 -7.59 16.14
C LEU A 315 -6.30 -6.44 17.08
N GLU A 316 -5.00 -6.21 17.32
CA GLU A 316 -4.52 -5.08 18.11
C GLU A 316 -4.81 -3.75 17.44
N THR A 317 -4.71 -3.67 16.11
CA THR A 317 -5.10 -2.47 15.34
C THR A 317 -6.58 -2.18 15.51
N ILE A 318 -7.47 -3.18 15.34
CA ILE A 318 -8.92 -3.01 15.56
C ILE A 318 -9.19 -2.49 16.96
N LYS A 319 -8.61 -3.13 17.98
CA LYS A 319 -8.82 -2.76 19.38
C LYS A 319 -8.29 -1.37 19.69
N THR A 320 -7.03 -1.10 19.37
CA THR A 320 -6.33 0.13 19.76
C THR A 320 -6.85 1.36 19.04
N VAL A 321 -7.08 1.23 17.72
CA VAL A 321 -7.42 2.38 16.85
C VAL A 321 -8.93 2.61 16.80
N PHE A 322 -9.73 1.55 16.65
CA PHE A 322 -11.15 1.68 16.29
C PHE A 322 -12.11 1.38 17.44
N GLN A 323 -11.72 0.63 18.48
CA GLN A 323 -12.58 0.32 19.61
C GLN A 323 -12.24 1.11 20.87
N GLU A 324 -10.97 1.17 21.23
CA GLU A 324 -10.50 1.85 22.45
C GLU A 324 -9.99 3.27 22.19
N PHE A 325 -9.74 3.63 20.91
CA PHE A 325 -9.26 4.96 20.50
C PHE A 325 -8.06 5.44 21.34
N LYS A 326 -7.12 4.53 21.63
CA LYS A 326 -6.08 4.74 22.63
C LYS A 326 -5.21 5.95 22.37
N LEU A 327 -4.91 6.25 21.10
CA LEU A 327 -4.07 7.39 20.72
C LEU A 327 -4.71 8.71 21.17
N VAL A 328 -5.97 8.96 20.79
CA VAL A 328 -6.67 10.22 21.10
C VAL A 328 -7.12 10.31 22.55
N ASN A 329 -7.28 9.16 23.22
CA ASN A 329 -7.56 9.09 24.65
C ASN A 329 -6.29 9.22 25.52
N GLY A 330 -5.09 9.24 24.92
CA GLY A 330 -3.81 9.33 25.65
C GLY A 330 -3.49 8.10 26.50
N THR A 331 -4.04 6.94 26.13
CA THR A 331 -3.90 5.67 26.88
C THR A 331 -3.12 4.61 26.10
N TRP A 332 -2.55 4.97 24.95
CA TRP A 332 -1.77 4.04 24.16
C TRP A 332 -0.36 3.89 24.70
N GLU A 333 0.01 2.65 24.95
CA GLU A 333 1.36 2.24 25.34
C GLU A 333 1.87 1.24 24.32
N VAL A 334 3.17 1.28 24.06
CA VAL A 334 3.87 0.43 23.08
C VAL A 334 5.03 -0.26 23.77
N MET A 335 5.18 -1.55 23.54
CA MET A 335 6.33 -2.33 24.01
C MET A 335 7.54 -2.04 23.12
N SER A 336 8.60 -1.52 23.70
CA SER A 336 9.86 -1.30 23.00
C SER A 336 10.62 -2.61 22.73
N VAL A 337 11.61 -2.58 21.84
CA VAL A 337 12.47 -3.74 21.57
C VAL A 337 13.27 -4.21 22.79
N GLU A 338 13.45 -3.34 23.78
CA GLU A 338 14.09 -3.66 25.07
C GLU A 338 13.11 -4.25 26.09
N GLY A 339 11.85 -4.46 25.72
CA GLY A 339 10.83 -5.02 26.61
C GLY A 339 10.27 -4.01 27.61
N LYS A 340 10.35 -2.70 27.33
CA LYS A 340 9.79 -1.65 28.16
C LYS A 340 8.49 -1.14 27.57
N LEU A 341 7.44 -1.06 28.39
CA LEU A 341 6.17 -0.46 28.01
C LEU A 341 6.27 1.07 28.12
N GLU A 342 6.00 1.79 27.04
CA GLU A 342 6.20 3.24 26.95
C GLU A 342 4.94 3.94 26.45
N PRO A 343 4.46 5.00 27.16
CA PRO A 343 3.27 5.72 26.76
C PRO A 343 3.53 6.60 25.53
N VAL A 344 2.60 6.56 24.57
CA VAL A 344 2.61 7.42 23.36
C VAL A 344 2.10 8.81 23.74
N LYS A 345 2.97 9.81 23.62
CA LYS A 345 2.68 11.20 23.98
C LYS A 345 2.93 12.13 22.78
N PRO A 346 1.94 12.38 21.93
CA PRO A 346 2.11 13.26 20.77
C PRO A 346 2.54 14.70 21.12
N GLY A 347 2.18 15.18 22.29
CA GLY A 347 2.59 16.50 22.80
C GLY A 347 4.10 16.66 23.02
N ASP A 348 4.85 15.56 23.14
CA ASP A 348 6.32 15.59 23.28
C ASP A 348 7.03 15.89 21.93
N ILE A 349 6.31 15.80 20.82
CA ILE A 349 6.83 16.22 19.51
C ILE A 349 6.91 17.77 19.48
N THR A 350 8.12 18.30 19.28
CA THR A 350 8.35 19.76 19.30
C THR A 350 9.05 20.29 18.04
N THR A 351 9.84 19.45 17.38
CA THR A 351 10.73 19.87 16.28
C THR A 351 10.25 19.43 14.90
N THR A 352 9.51 18.35 14.79
CA THR A 352 8.97 17.80 13.55
C THR A 352 7.83 18.67 13.00
N GLY A 353 7.93 19.10 11.74
CA GLY A 353 6.79 19.70 11.04
C GLY A 353 5.68 18.66 10.79
N VAL A 354 4.42 19.04 10.97
CA VAL A 354 3.27 18.14 10.86
C VAL A 354 2.35 18.59 9.74
N MET A 355 2.15 17.73 8.74
CA MET A 355 1.18 17.97 7.68
C MET A 355 0.14 16.86 7.67
N THR A 356 -1.13 17.27 7.52
CA THR A 356 -2.24 16.35 7.33
C THR A 356 -2.92 16.60 5.99
N VAL A 357 -3.31 15.51 5.31
CA VAL A 357 -4.02 15.57 4.02
C VAL A 357 -5.27 14.71 4.11
N GLU A 358 -6.41 15.27 3.75
CA GLU A 358 -7.69 14.57 3.67
C GLU A 358 -8.31 14.73 2.29
N GLY A 359 -9.06 13.73 1.85
CA GLY A 359 -9.86 13.81 0.63
C GLY A 359 -11.27 14.26 0.97
N GLU A 360 -11.80 15.27 0.25
CA GLU A 360 -13.18 15.74 0.46
C GLU A 360 -14.21 14.62 0.33
N LEU A 361 -13.96 13.65 -0.55
CA LEU A 361 -14.83 12.51 -0.84
C LEU A 361 -14.25 11.20 -0.31
N ASP A 362 -13.47 11.25 0.75
CA ASP A 362 -12.88 10.06 1.36
C ASP A 362 -13.94 9.30 2.16
N ASP A 363 -14.28 8.10 1.70
CA ASP A 363 -15.27 7.18 2.28
C ASP A 363 -14.65 6.11 3.20
N ILE A 364 -13.33 6.21 3.47
CA ILE A 364 -12.56 5.31 4.34
C ILE A 364 -12.12 6.00 5.62
N ALA A 365 -11.38 7.11 5.49
CA ALA A 365 -11.02 7.97 6.59
C ALA A 365 -11.81 9.28 6.43
N GLY A 366 -12.91 9.40 7.15
CA GLY A 366 -13.82 10.55 7.02
C GLY A 366 -13.14 11.87 7.42
N PRO A 367 -13.68 13.00 6.93
CA PRO A 367 -13.12 14.32 7.20
C PRO A 367 -12.95 14.61 8.69
N GLY A 368 -11.80 15.15 9.06
CA GLY A 368 -11.39 15.44 10.43
C GLY A 368 -10.60 14.32 11.10
N GLN A 369 -10.71 13.08 10.62
CA GLN A 369 -10.00 11.95 11.24
C GLN A 369 -8.48 12.13 11.24
N THR A 370 -7.90 12.49 10.09
CA THR A 370 -6.45 12.70 9.98
C THR A 370 -6.04 14.03 10.60
N ARG A 371 -6.86 15.07 10.39
CA ARG A 371 -6.62 16.43 10.88
C ARG A 371 -6.48 16.49 12.40
N ALA A 372 -7.14 15.60 13.15
CA ALA A 372 -7.03 15.50 14.61
C ALA A 372 -5.57 15.38 15.10
N ALA A 373 -4.65 14.92 14.27
CA ALA A 373 -3.22 14.88 14.60
C ALA A 373 -2.62 16.25 14.92
N LEU A 374 -3.12 17.32 14.32
CA LEU A 374 -2.61 18.68 14.54
C LEU A 374 -2.89 19.14 15.98
N ASP A 375 -4.06 18.81 16.50
CA ASP A 375 -4.47 19.15 17.87
C ASP A 375 -3.68 18.32 18.90
N LEU A 376 -3.43 17.04 18.60
CA LEU A 376 -2.64 16.15 19.45
C LEU A 376 -1.16 16.59 19.55
N CYS A 377 -0.61 17.18 18.49
CA CYS A 377 0.76 17.73 18.45
C CYS A 377 0.84 19.10 19.15
N SER A 378 0.43 19.19 20.42
CA SER A 378 0.40 20.46 21.17
C SER A 378 1.78 21.09 21.38
N GLY A 379 2.87 20.30 21.33
CA GLY A 379 4.24 20.78 21.40
C GLY A 379 4.78 21.40 20.12
N VAL A 380 4.12 21.20 18.97
CA VAL A 380 4.56 21.71 17.67
C VAL A 380 4.01 23.12 17.46
N PRO A 381 4.86 24.12 17.11
CA PRO A 381 4.39 25.46 16.78
C PRO A 381 3.43 25.48 15.59
N GLU A 382 2.42 26.36 15.60
CA GLU A 382 1.44 26.47 14.52
C GLU A 382 2.10 26.77 13.14
N SER A 383 3.22 27.47 13.12
CA SER A 383 4.01 27.75 11.91
C SER A 383 4.61 26.48 11.26
N LYS A 384 4.62 25.35 11.97
CA LYS A 384 5.09 24.05 11.47
C LYS A 384 3.95 23.07 11.24
N LYS A 385 2.70 23.51 11.35
CA LYS A 385 1.51 22.72 11.10
C LYS A 385 0.85 23.12 9.80
N LEU A 386 0.43 22.16 9.01
CA LEU A 386 -0.30 22.38 7.75
C LEU A 386 -1.41 21.36 7.60
N HIS A 387 -2.58 21.81 7.17
CA HIS A 387 -3.67 20.95 6.73
C HIS A 387 -4.03 21.20 5.28
N LEU A 388 -4.30 20.15 4.53
CA LEU A 388 -4.73 20.21 3.13
C LEU A 388 -5.99 19.35 2.91
N ASP A 389 -7.09 20.03 2.54
CA ASP A 389 -8.27 19.39 1.99
C ASP A 389 -8.10 19.21 0.47
N ALA A 390 -7.99 17.98 -0.01
CA ALA A 390 -7.89 17.67 -1.42
C ALA A 390 -9.30 17.63 -2.05
N ILE A 391 -9.76 18.76 -2.58
CA ILE A 391 -11.10 18.93 -3.12
C ILE A 391 -11.38 17.95 -4.27
N GLY A 392 -12.54 17.28 -4.19
CA GLY A 392 -13.00 16.25 -5.12
C GLY A 392 -12.17 14.97 -5.12
N ALA A 393 -11.23 14.80 -4.19
CA ALA A 393 -10.48 13.56 -4.05
C ALA A 393 -11.20 12.61 -3.09
N GLY A 394 -11.37 11.36 -3.52
CA GLY A 394 -11.60 10.24 -2.61
C GLY A 394 -10.27 9.70 -2.09
N HIS A 395 -10.32 8.66 -1.27
CA HIS A 395 -9.15 8.09 -0.59
C HIS A 395 -7.92 7.85 -1.47
N TYR A 396 -8.09 7.17 -2.61
CA TYR A 396 -6.97 6.93 -3.55
C TYR A 396 -6.48 8.20 -4.25
N GLY A 397 -7.37 9.18 -4.42
CA GLY A 397 -7.06 10.42 -5.11
C GLY A 397 -6.03 11.28 -4.39
N ILE A 398 -5.85 11.11 -3.06
CA ILE A 398 -4.87 11.86 -2.27
C ILE A 398 -3.43 11.37 -2.45
N PHE A 399 -3.22 10.12 -2.91
CA PHE A 399 -1.88 9.56 -3.08
C PHE A 399 -1.62 8.94 -4.47
N SER A 400 -2.61 8.97 -5.37
CA SER A 400 -2.46 8.42 -6.73
C SER A 400 -3.29 9.20 -7.75
N GLY A 401 -2.89 9.13 -9.02
CA GLY A 401 -3.60 9.73 -10.13
C GLY A 401 -3.39 11.24 -10.25
N ARG A 402 -4.35 11.89 -10.95
CA ARG A 402 -4.18 13.30 -11.34
C ARG A 402 -4.18 14.24 -10.14
N ARG A 403 -5.12 14.05 -9.17
CA ARG A 403 -5.22 14.94 -8.00
C ARG A 403 -3.99 14.85 -7.12
N TRP A 404 -3.44 13.65 -6.91
CA TRP A 404 -2.15 13.49 -6.26
C TRP A 404 -1.08 14.33 -6.96
N ARG A 405 -0.90 14.18 -8.27
CA ARG A 405 0.19 14.84 -8.99
C ARG A 405 0.04 16.35 -9.13
N GLU A 406 -1.21 16.85 -9.25
CA GLU A 406 -1.47 18.27 -9.57
C GLU A 406 -1.83 19.12 -8.34
N ILE A 407 -2.35 18.51 -7.26
CA ILE A 407 -2.84 19.23 -6.08
C ILE A 407 -2.04 18.84 -4.84
N VAL A 408 -2.02 17.55 -4.48
CA VAL A 408 -1.47 17.12 -3.20
C VAL A 408 0.05 17.12 -3.20
N TYR A 409 0.68 16.53 -4.22
CA TYR A 409 2.15 16.43 -4.27
C TYR A 409 2.87 17.79 -4.31
N PRO A 410 2.42 18.81 -5.04
CA PRO A 410 3.04 20.15 -4.96
C PRO A 410 3.05 20.72 -3.55
N ALA A 411 1.98 20.57 -2.78
CA ALA A 411 1.92 21.01 -1.39
C ALA A 411 2.85 20.19 -0.48
N VAL A 412 2.85 18.85 -0.63
CA VAL A 412 3.77 17.95 0.08
C VAL A 412 5.23 18.30 -0.22
N LYS A 413 5.57 18.51 -1.50
CA LYS A 413 6.93 18.91 -1.92
C LYS A 413 7.35 20.24 -1.29
N ALA A 414 6.49 21.25 -1.34
CA ALA A 414 6.74 22.57 -0.74
C ALA A 414 6.98 22.44 0.78
N PHE A 415 6.13 21.68 1.48
CA PHE A 415 6.26 21.47 2.92
C PHE A 415 7.58 20.74 3.28
N ILE A 416 7.94 19.69 2.53
CA ILE A 416 9.22 18.99 2.72
C ILE A 416 10.40 19.95 2.54
N LEU A 417 10.40 20.76 1.50
CA LEU A 417 11.50 21.72 1.23
C LEU A 417 11.60 22.76 2.33
N GLU A 418 10.49 23.29 2.82
CA GLU A 418 10.45 24.26 3.92
C GLU A 418 11.06 23.65 5.21
N GLN A 419 10.62 22.45 5.60
CA GLN A 419 11.15 21.79 6.78
C GLN A 419 12.61 21.34 6.60
N ASN A 420 13.04 21.01 5.38
CA ASN A 420 14.43 20.66 5.09
C ASN A 420 15.39 21.85 5.20
N ALA A 421 14.92 23.07 4.93
CA ALA A 421 15.71 24.28 5.09
C ALA A 421 16.11 24.57 6.55
N SER A 422 15.46 23.94 7.51
CA SER A 422 15.81 24.03 8.94
C SER A 422 17.09 23.25 9.33
N LEU A 423 17.60 22.38 8.43
CA LEU A 423 18.93 21.79 8.60
C LEU A 423 19.99 22.87 8.34
N THR A 424 20.65 23.34 9.38
CA THR A 424 21.84 24.21 9.23
C THR A 424 22.97 23.43 8.52
N PRO A 425 23.79 24.05 7.70
CA PRO A 425 24.90 23.41 6.99
C PRO A 425 25.88 22.61 7.88
N GLU A 426 25.91 22.90 9.16
CA GLU A 426 26.78 22.25 10.15
C GLU A 426 26.36 20.83 10.55
N ALA A 427 25.07 20.48 10.39
CA ALA A 427 24.56 19.15 10.69
C ALA A 427 24.66 18.16 9.52
N ALA A 428 25.04 18.61 8.33
CA ALA A 428 25.09 17.81 7.10
C ALA A 428 26.44 17.10 6.85
N ALA A 429 27.40 17.19 7.76
CA ALA A 429 28.67 16.49 7.63
C ALA A 429 28.52 15.03 8.08
N PRO A 430 28.73 14.02 7.20
CA PRO A 430 28.69 12.64 7.62
C PRO A 430 29.89 12.36 8.52
N VAL A 431 29.63 11.88 9.72
CA VAL A 431 30.65 11.24 10.57
C VAL A 431 31.00 9.89 9.92
N LEU A 432 31.93 9.93 8.98
CA LEU A 432 32.62 8.75 8.47
C LEU A 432 33.69 8.38 9.49
N ALA A 433 33.35 7.53 10.44
CA ALA A 433 34.34 6.74 11.16
C ALA A 433 34.87 5.69 10.16
N ALA A 434 36.08 5.93 9.65
CA ALA A 434 36.78 4.98 8.81
C ALA A 434 37.27 3.80 9.67
N PRO A 435 37.04 2.54 9.30
CA PRO A 435 37.87 1.44 9.77
C PRO A 435 39.17 1.42 8.95
N ASN A 436 40.29 1.53 9.63
CA ASN A 436 41.58 1.21 9.08
C ASN A 436 41.59 -0.24 8.56
N VAL A 437 41.80 -0.41 7.26
CA VAL A 437 42.25 -1.66 6.67
C VAL A 437 43.47 -1.36 5.81
N SER A 438 44.56 -1.92 6.24
CA SER A 438 45.92 -1.94 5.62
C SER A 438 45.82 -2.52 4.19
N ALA A 439 46.59 -1.89 3.32
CA ALA A 439 46.84 -2.30 1.95
C ALA A 439 47.59 -3.65 1.90
N GLU A 440 47.10 -4.56 1.08
CA GLU A 440 47.91 -5.62 0.47
C GLU A 440 47.52 -5.77 -1.01
N THR A 441 48.54 -5.72 -1.82
CA THR A 441 48.59 -5.73 -3.27
C THR A 441 48.25 -7.11 -3.87
N ALA A 442 47.47 -7.14 -4.97
CA ALA A 442 47.74 -8.09 -6.06
C ALA A 442 47.01 -7.66 -7.35
N ASP A 443 47.82 -7.46 -8.30
CA ASP A 443 47.71 -7.30 -9.75
C ASP A 443 47.00 -8.48 -10.42
N THR A 444 46.01 -8.23 -11.30
CA THR A 444 45.81 -9.04 -12.53
C THR A 444 44.87 -8.35 -13.51
N ALA A 445 45.40 -8.10 -14.68
CA ALA A 445 44.71 -7.58 -15.87
C ALA A 445 43.81 -8.64 -16.51
N VAL A 446 42.61 -8.27 -16.99
CA VAL A 446 41.92 -9.00 -18.05
C VAL A 446 41.17 -8.06 -19.00
N ALA A 447 41.36 -8.37 -20.25
CA ALA A 447 41.12 -7.73 -21.52
C ALA A 447 39.71 -7.21 -21.81
N VAL A 448 39.71 -6.11 -22.56
CA VAL A 448 38.59 -5.50 -23.30
C VAL A 448 38.22 -6.37 -24.50
N VAL A 449 36.90 -6.63 -24.66
CA VAL A 449 36.35 -7.13 -25.92
C VAL A 449 35.29 -6.11 -26.38
N GLU A 450 35.65 -5.39 -27.45
CA GLU A 450 34.73 -4.57 -28.25
C GLU A 450 33.86 -5.44 -29.16
N SER A 451 32.59 -5.06 -29.36
CA SER A 451 31.84 -5.39 -30.56
C SER A 451 30.73 -4.35 -30.86
N PRO A 452 30.35 -4.14 -32.13
CA PRO A 452 30.06 -2.83 -32.67
C PRO A 452 28.58 -2.48 -32.81
N VAL A 453 28.30 -1.19 -32.67
CA VAL A 453 26.99 -0.53 -32.86
C VAL A 453 26.65 -0.42 -34.36
N LYS A 454 25.47 -0.88 -34.78
CA LYS A 454 24.86 -0.54 -36.08
C LYS A 454 23.86 0.60 -35.86
N LYS A 455 24.12 1.71 -36.56
CA LYS A 455 23.22 2.86 -36.78
C LYS A 455 22.06 2.46 -37.71
N ALA A 456 20.85 2.86 -37.35
CA ALA A 456 19.74 2.99 -38.31
C ALA A 456 19.03 4.33 -38.09
N ALA A 457 18.75 5.00 -39.23
CA ALA A 457 18.39 6.40 -39.34
C ALA A 457 16.89 6.68 -39.21
N LYS A 458 16.59 7.92 -38.86
CA LYS A 458 15.30 8.64 -38.76
C LYS A 458 14.41 8.51 -40.02
N LYS A 459 13.09 8.42 -39.78
CA LYS A 459 12.09 9.15 -40.59
C LYS A 459 10.98 9.67 -39.66
N SER A 460 10.80 10.95 -39.68
CA SER A 460 9.71 11.71 -39.07
C SER A 460 8.45 11.64 -39.92
N ALA A 461 7.29 11.47 -39.29
CA ALA A 461 6.01 11.84 -39.86
C ALA A 461 5.11 12.41 -38.79
N THR A 462 4.76 13.67 -38.95
CA THR A 462 3.84 14.47 -38.16
C THR A 462 2.41 14.06 -38.49
N VAL A 463 1.61 13.63 -37.53
CA VAL A 463 0.14 13.56 -37.67
C VAL A 463 -0.49 14.17 -36.43
N ALA A 464 -1.24 15.25 -36.63
CA ALA A 464 -2.03 15.92 -35.62
C ALA A 464 -3.27 15.07 -35.27
N ALA A 465 -3.42 14.69 -33.99
CA ALA A 465 -4.59 14.02 -33.50
C ALA A 465 -5.43 14.96 -32.63
N LYS A 466 -6.69 15.11 -33.02
CA LYS A 466 -7.74 15.83 -32.26
C LYS A 466 -8.09 15.03 -31.01
N THR A 467 -7.91 15.64 -29.87
CA THR A 467 -8.34 15.11 -28.57
C THR A 467 -9.83 15.33 -28.33
N LYS A 468 -10.57 14.24 -28.13
CA LYS A 468 -11.88 14.25 -27.45
C LYS A 468 -11.66 13.94 -25.96
N PRO A 469 -12.44 14.54 -25.04
CA PRO A 469 -12.26 14.32 -23.61
C PRO A 469 -12.72 12.92 -23.22
N VAL A 470 -11.81 12.16 -22.60
CA VAL A 470 -12.13 10.90 -21.94
C VAL A 470 -12.74 11.20 -20.58
N VAL A 471 -13.95 10.73 -20.36
CA VAL A 471 -14.60 10.75 -19.03
C VAL A 471 -13.85 9.79 -18.13
N GLN A 472 -13.18 10.34 -17.14
CA GLN A 472 -12.41 9.61 -16.15
C GLN A 472 -13.38 9.03 -15.11
N ALA A 473 -13.58 7.73 -15.11
CA ALA A 473 -14.27 7.03 -14.03
C ALA A 473 -13.42 7.16 -12.74
N ALA A 474 -13.94 7.87 -11.77
CA ALA A 474 -13.33 8.01 -10.45
C ALA A 474 -13.32 6.63 -9.77
N ALA A 475 -12.15 6.14 -9.45
CA ALA A 475 -11.98 4.97 -8.63
C ALA A 475 -12.22 5.36 -7.16
N THR A 476 -13.26 4.85 -6.55
CA THR A 476 -13.52 4.97 -5.11
C THR A 476 -12.95 3.75 -4.40
N PRO A 477 -12.33 3.95 -3.25
CA PRO A 477 -11.62 2.91 -2.52
C PRO A 477 -12.52 2.11 -1.60
N VAL A 478 -12.01 0.95 -1.19
CA VAL A 478 -12.76 -0.02 -0.42
C VAL A 478 -11.89 -0.61 0.70
N VAL A 479 -12.32 -0.44 1.93
CA VAL A 479 -11.85 -1.17 3.11
C VAL A 479 -12.94 -2.18 3.50
N ALA A 480 -12.54 -3.41 3.78
CA ALA A 480 -13.47 -4.51 3.95
C ALA A 480 -14.34 -4.44 5.21
N PRO A 481 -15.64 -4.60 5.11
CA PRO A 481 -16.41 -5.20 6.18
C PRO A 481 -16.45 -6.72 6.03
N ALA A 482 -16.44 -7.42 7.14
CA ALA A 482 -16.61 -8.86 7.18
C ALA A 482 -17.97 -9.27 6.59
N ALA A 483 -17.96 -10.37 5.83
CA ALA A 483 -19.16 -10.97 5.29
C ALA A 483 -20.18 -11.28 6.39
N THR A 484 -21.29 -10.57 6.42
CA THR A 484 -22.48 -10.94 7.19
C THR A 484 -23.37 -11.80 6.31
N GLY A 485 -23.08 -13.09 6.24
CA GLY A 485 -24.05 -14.08 5.80
C GLY A 485 -24.79 -14.60 7.03
N GLU A 486 -25.93 -14.04 7.37
CA GLU A 486 -26.91 -14.75 8.21
C GLU A 486 -27.44 -15.94 7.41
N ILE A 487 -27.01 -17.13 7.78
CA ILE A 487 -27.72 -18.36 7.42
C ILE A 487 -28.99 -18.36 8.27
N LYS A 488 -30.10 -18.00 7.68
CA LYS A 488 -31.41 -18.30 8.26
C LYS A 488 -31.61 -19.83 8.18
N ASP A 489 -31.52 -20.48 9.33
CA ASP A 489 -32.07 -21.80 9.52
C ASP A 489 -33.61 -21.73 9.37
N THR A 490 -34.10 -22.12 8.24
CA THR A 490 -35.52 -22.47 8.09
C THR A 490 -35.69 -23.93 8.54
N ALA A 491 -35.93 -24.10 9.83
CA ALA A 491 -36.51 -25.32 10.32
C ALA A 491 -37.98 -25.32 9.91
N SER A 492 -38.37 -26.27 9.09
CA SER A 492 -39.75 -26.61 8.75
C SER A 492 -40.42 -27.25 9.95
N ASP A 493 -41.36 -26.57 10.58
CA ASP A 493 -42.37 -27.21 11.45
C ASP A 493 -43.49 -27.71 10.58
N SER A 494 -43.66 -29.05 10.60
CA SER A 494 -44.85 -29.74 10.11
C SER A 494 -45.74 -30.01 11.29
N ASP A 495 -47.00 -29.56 11.15
CA ASP A 495 -48.18 -29.81 11.94
C ASP A 495 -48.29 -31.19 12.59
N SER A 496 -48.76 -31.24 13.84
CA SER A 496 -49.92 -32.07 14.21
C SER A 496 -50.60 -31.54 15.46
N ALA A 497 -51.86 -31.19 15.28
CA ALA A 497 -52.84 -30.92 16.34
C ALA A 497 -53.17 -32.17 17.15
N THR A 498 -53.37 -32.01 18.47
CA THR A 498 -54.58 -32.53 19.16
C THR A 498 -54.61 -32.07 20.62
N ALA A 499 -55.69 -31.51 20.93
CA ALA A 499 -56.60 -31.32 22.09
C ALA A 499 -56.21 -31.95 23.44
N ASP A 500 -56.38 -31.19 24.46
CA ASP A 500 -57.43 -31.23 25.48
C ASP A 500 -56.96 -31.37 26.95
N GLN A 501 -57.50 -30.52 27.77
CA GLN A 501 -57.97 -30.63 29.17
C GLN A 501 -56.99 -30.66 30.38
N SER A 502 -57.21 -29.56 31.14
CA SER A 502 -57.61 -29.46 32.56
C SER A 502 -56.61 -29.75 33.67
N ALA A 503 -56.59 -28.71 34.53
CA ALA A 503 -56.66 -28.73 36.00
C ALA A 503 -55.46 -29.33 36.80
N ALA A 504 -54.78 -28.50 37.45
CA ALA A 504 -54.66 -28.23 38.90
C ALA A 504 -53.47 -27.25 39.16
#